data_5794694bd656aa412c6935267d71eec1
#
_entry.id   5794694bd656aa412c6935267d71eec1
#
_cell.length_a   1.000
_cell.length_b   1.000
_cell.length_c   1.000
_cell.angle_alpha   90.00
_cell.angle_beta   90.00
_cell.angle_gamma   90.00
#
_symmetry.space_group_name_H-M   'P 1'
#
loop_
_entity.id
_entity.type
_entity.pdbx_description
1 polymer ?
#
loop_
_entity_poly.entity_id
_entity_poly.type
_entity_poly.pdbx_seq_one_letter_code
_entity_poly.pdbx_strand_id
1 'polypeptide(L)'
;DFKKMLDCFHSYGIKVIIDLVVNHCSTEHMWFKEAKKSRDNPYHDYFYWFDEKPNDWSACFGGSAWQWEESVKQYYLHSFAVEQADLNWENPKVREEVKDIIDFWVDLGVDGFRCDVLDEISKDIAAGINSNGPRLHEFINEIFGREKTKHLYTIGECWGVTEDSIKDLTSAERGELTTAFVSGNIVGNNRRFYLPEKWDYDIIHRFFSKNQVMYEKNDLIFAPFFENHDQCRCI
;
A
#
# COMPACT_ATOMS: atom_id res chain seq x y z
N ASP A 1 -7.42 -25.54 -3.08
CA ASP A 1 -6.25 -25.51 -3.98
C ASP A 1 -5.11 -24.65 -3.44
N PHE A 2 -5.38 -23.45 -2.88
CA PHE A 2 -4.35 -22.57 -2.29
C PHE A 2 -3.57 -23.26 -1.17
N LYS A 3 -4.27 -23.91 -0.21
CA LYS A 3 -3.60 -24.63 0.87
C LYS A 3 -2.69 -25.76 0.38
N LYS A 4 -3.09 -26.49 -0.65
CA LYS A 4 -2.23 -27.54 -1.24
C LYS A 4 -0.96 -26.95 -1.86
N MET A 5 -1.07 -25.79 -2.50
CA MET A 5 0.07 -25.06 -3.04
C MET A 5 1.01 -24.64 -1.90
N LEU A 6 0.44 -24.05 -0.84
CA LEU A 6 1.18 -23.58 0.33
C LEU A 6 1.94 -24.75 1.00
N ASP A 7 1.24 -25.86 1.29
CA ASP A 7 1.81 -27.07 1.88
C ASP A 7 2.95 -27.63 1.00
N CYS A 8 2.79 -27.57 -0.33
CA CYS A 8 3.83 -27.98 -1.28
C CYS A 8 5.08 -27.10 -1.16
N PHE A 9 4.94 -25.77 -1.21
CA PHE A 9 6.08 -24.86 -1.07
C PHE A 9 6.77 -25.02 0.29
N HIS A 10 6.01 -25.12 1.36
CA HIS A 10 6.55 -25.33 2.70
C HIS A 10 7.32 -26.66 2.82
N SER A 11 6.88 -27.71 2.12
CA SER A 11 7.60 -28.99 2.13
C SER A 11 9.02 -28.91 1.52
N TYR A 12 9.27 -27.88 0.69
CA TYR A 12 10.60 -27.56 0.14
C TYR A 12 11.31 -26.44 0.92
N GLY A 13 10.77 -26.00 2.05
CA GLY A 13 11.33 -24.91 2.85
C GLY A 13 11.14 -23.52 2.22
N ILE A 14 10.25 -23.39 1.24
CA ILE A 14 9.95 -22.12 0.55
C ILE A 14 8.84 -21.39 1.31
N LYS A 15 9.11 -20.15 1.68
CA LYS A 15 8.13 -19.25 2.29
C LYS A 15 7.25 -18.59 1.24
N VAL A 16 5.99 -18.35 1.57
CA VAL A 16 4.99 -17.77 0.66
C VAL A 16 4.42 -16.49 1.26
N ILE A 17 4.61 -15.39 0.57
CA ILE A 17 3.92 -14.13 0.84
C ILE A 17 2.88 -13.87 -0.24
N ILE A 18 1.82 -13.16 0.11
CA ILE A 18 0.76 -12.79 -0.83
C ILE A 18 0.56 -11.28 -0.84
N ASP A 19 -0.10 -10.79 -1.89
CA ASP A 19 -0.44 -9.38 -2.00
C ASP A 19 -1.56 -9.01 -1.04
N LEU A 20 -1.39 -7.89 -0.32
CA LEU A 20 -2.36 -7.32 0.61
C LEU A 20 -2.76 -5.94 0.10
N VAL A 21 -3.92 -5.87 -0.56
CA VAL A 21 -4.47 -4.63 -1.12
C VAL A 21 -5.51 -4.09 -0.16
N VAL A 22 -5.15 -3.06 0.60
CA VAL A 22 -5.98 -2.52 1.69
C VAL A 22 -6.21 -1.01 1.62
N ASN A 23 -5.61 -0.31 0.65
CA ASN A 23 -5.92 1.09 0.42
C ASN A 23 -7.29 1.26 -0.22
N HIS A 24 -7.71 0.35 -1.09
CA HIS A 24 -8.93 0.44 -1.87
C HIS A 24 -9.56 -0.94 -2.08
N CYS A 25 -10.81 -0.96 -2.50
CA CYS A 25 -11.43 -2.19 -3.00
C CYS A 25 -12.26 -1.89 -4.26
N SER A 26 -12.62 -2.96 -4.97
CA SER A 26 -13.46 -2.84 -6.16
C SER A 26 -14.83 -2.24 -5.84
N THR A 27 -15.33 -1.36 -6.72
CA THR A 27 -16.73 -0.90 -6.66
C THR A 27 -17.75 -2.02 -6.85
N GLU A 28 -17.28 -3.20 -7.32
CA GLU A 28 -18.08 -4.43 -7.38
C GLU A 28 -18.07 -5.22 -6.06
N HIS A 29 -17.21 -4.84 -5.09
CA HIS A 29 -17.20 -5.44 -3.77
C HIS A 29 -18.50 -5.15 -3.02
N MET A 30 -18.91 -6.08 -2.15
CA MET A 30 -20.17 -5.94 -1.42
C MET A 30 -20.18 -4.69 -0.53
N TRP A 31 -19.05 -4.30 0.05
CA TRP A 31 -18.98 -3.09 0.87
C TRP A 31 -19.37 -1.84 0.09
N PHE A 32 -18.84 -1.65 -1.13
CA PHE A 32 -19.19 -0.49 -1.95
C PHE A 32 -20.62 -0.55 -2.47
N LYS A 33 -21.09 -1.74 -2.90
CA LYS A 33 -22.48 -1.93 -3.32
C LYS A 33 -23.50 -1.62 -2.23
N GLU A 34 -23.17 -1.93 -0.99
CA GLU A 34 -23.99 -1.55 0.16
C GLU A 34 -23.85 -0.05 0.48
N ALA A 35 -22.60 0.47 0.52
CA ALA A 35 -22.31 1.86 0.83
C ALA A 35 -23.09 2.86 -0.04
N LYS A 36 -23.23 2.58 -1.31
CA LYS A 36 -23.95 3.45 -2.26
C LYS A 36 -25.47 3.31 -2.27
N LYS A 37 -26.07 2.43 -1.47
CA LYS A 37 -27.54 2.30 -1.38
C LYS A 37 -28.16 3.45 -0.59
N SER A 38 -27.50 3.94 0.45
CA SER A 38 -27.99 5.01 1.31
C SER A 38 -26.84 5.59 2.14
N ARG A 39 -26.91 6.88 2.43
CA ARG A 39 -25.99 7.56 3.36
C ARG A 39 -26.06 7.02 4.80
N ASP A 40 -27.16 6.40 5.18
CA ASP A 40 -27.35 5.77 6.50
C ASP A 40 -26.94 4.30 6.52
N ASN A 41 -26.44 3.74 5.39
CA ASN A 41 -25.99 2.35 5.34
C ASN A 41 -24.77 2.15 6.22
N PRO A 42 -24.66 1.06 7.01
CA PRO A 42 -23.51 0.78 7.86
C PRO A 42 -22.16 0.73 7.15
N TYR A 43 -22.15 0.45 5.84
CA TYR A 43 -20.96 0.43 5.00
C TYR A 43 -20.65 1.78 4.35
N HIS A 44 -21.53 2.79 4.48
CA HIS A 44 -21.30 4.07 3.82
C HIS A 44 -19.96 4.65 4.24
N ASP A 45 -19.69 4.77 5.52
CA ASP A 45 -18.46 5.34 6.08
C ASP A 45 -17.21 4.42 5.89
N TYR A 46 -17.32 3.30 5.18
CA TYR A 46 -16.16 2.51 4.78
C TYR A 46 -15.35 3.20 3.68
N PHE A 47 -15.93 4.22 3.04
CA PHE A 47 -15.33 5.00 1.96
C PHE A 47 -15.38 6.48 2.30
N TYR A 48 -14.58 7.29 1.58
CA TYR A 48 -14.61 8.73 1.71
C TYR A 48 -15.69 9.31 0.79
N TRP A 49 -16.67 9.99 1.36
CA TRP A 49 -17.79 10.62 0.64
C TRP A 49 -17.87 12.10 0.93
N PHE A 50 -18.14 12.91 -0.11
CA PHE A 50 -18.31 14.36 0.01
C PHE A 50 -19.45 14.87 -0.89
N ASP A 51 -20.20 15.85 -0.44
CA ASP A 51 -21.27 16.48 -1.24
C ASP A 51 -20.69 17.30 -2.39
N GLU A 52 -19.49 17.90 -2.19
CA GLU A 52 -18.71 18.61 -3.18
C GLU A 52 -17.28 18.08 -3.19
N LYS A 53 -16.55 18.25 -4.31
CA LYS A 53 -15.13 17.87 -4.36
C LYS A 53 -14.33 18.68 -3.34
N PRO A 54 -13.67 18.05 -2.37
CA PRO A 54 -12.94 18.79 -1.33
C PRO A 54 -11.65 19.45 -1.84
N ASN A 55 -11.11 18.95 -2.96
CA ASN A 55 -9.89 19.45 -3.59
C ASN A 55 -9.76 18.96 -5.06
N ASP A 56 -8.70 19.38 -5.73
CA ASP A 56 -8.42 19.04 -7.13
C ASP A 56 -7.44 17.85 -7.28
N TRP A 57 -7.48 16.87 -6.41
CA TRP A 57 -6.62 15.70 -6.54
C TRP A 57 -6.86 14.96 -7.84
N SER A 58 -5.75 14.53 -8.44
CA SER A 58 -5.76 13.69 -9.64
C SER A 58 -5.51 12.24 -9.28
N ALA A 59 -6.26 11.35 -9.91
CA ALA A 59 -6.00 9.91 -9.80
C ALA A 59 -4.67 9.54 -10.49
N CYS A 60 -4.05 8.45 -10.03
CA CYS A 60 -2.76 7.97 -10.55
C CYS A 60 -2.78 7.74 -12.06
N PHE A 61 -3.87 7.21 -12.59
CA PHE A 61 -4.04 6.95 -14.03
C PHE A 61 -4.62 8.14 -14.81
N GLY A 62 -4.71 9.31 -14.15
CA GLY A 62 -5.22 10.55 -14.74
C GLY A 62 -6.69 10.81 -14.45
N GLY A 63 -7.10 12.05 -14.67
CA GLY A 63 -8.44 12.51 -14.32
C GLY A 63 -8.56 12.92 -12.84
N SER A 64 -9.77 13.26 -12.42
CA SER A 64 -10.05 13.61 -11.03
C SER A 64 -10.01 12.36 -10.14
N ALA A 65 -9.48 12.46 -8.93
CA ALA A 65 -9.58 11.41 -7.93
C ALA A 65 -10.97 11.32 -7.25
N TRP A 66 -11.89 12.17 -7.66
CA TRP A 66 -13.24 12.26 -7.12
C TRP A 66 -14.27 11.88 -8.19
N GLN A 67 -15.01 10.79 -7.97
CA GLN A 67 -16.06 10.31 -8.88
C GLN A 67 -17.45 10.54 -8.24
N TRP A 68 -18.37 11.12 -9.04
CA TRP A 68 -19.76 11.29 -8.62
C TRP A 68 -20.52 9.97 -8.63
N GLU A 69 -21.23 9.68 -7.54
CA GLU A 69 -22.16 8.55 -7.44
C GLU A 69 -23.59 9.06 -7.27
N GLU A 70 -24.37 8.85 -8.32
CA GLU A 70 -25.73 9.42 -8.41
C GLU A 70 -26.70 8.87 -7.36
N SER A 71 -26.52 7.63 -6.92
CA SER A 71 -27.44 6.96 -5.99
C SER A 71 -27.48 7.61 -4.61
N VAL A 72 -26.32 8.13 -4.14
CA VAL A 72 -26.17 8.84 -2.85
C VAL A 72 -25.95 10.35 -3.02
N LYS A 73 -25.77 10.80 -4.27
CA LYS A 73 -25.48 12.21 -4.62
C LYS A 73 -24.28 12.75 -3.87
N GLN A 74 -23.17 12.03 -3.98
CA GLN A 74 -21.88 12.39 -3.39
C GLN A 74 -20.73 11.98 -4.28
N TYR A 75 -19.57 12.59 -4.07
CA TYR A 75 -18.31 12.17 -4.65
C TYR A 75 -17.64 11.17 -3.72
N TYR A 76 -17.09 10.09 -4.28
CA TYR A 76 -16.18 9.20 -3.55
C TYR A 76 -14.75 9.35 -4.06
N LEU A 77 -13.79 9.04 -3.17
CA LEU A 77 -12.37 9.06 -3.50
C LEU A 77 -11.95 7.77 -4.20
N HIS A 78 -11.14 7.91 -5.25
CA HIS A 78 -10.37 6.83 -5.86
C HIS A 78 -8.98 7.33 -6.25
N SER A 79 -7.96 6.87 -5.56
CA SER A 79 -6.56 7.26 -5.86
C SER A 79 -6.07 6.68 -7.17
N PHE A 80 -6.68 5.59 -7.65
CA PHE A 80 -6.31 4.84 -8.87
C PHE A 80 -7.44 4.86 -9.90
N ALA A 81 -7.94 3.71 -10.33
CA ALA A 81 -9.05 3.66 -11.27
C ALA A 81 -10.39 3.99 -10.58
N VAL A 82 -11.35 4.46 -11.37
CA VAL A 82 -12.71 4.77 -10.88
C VAL A 82 -13.35 3.57 -10.17
N GLU A 83 -13.02 2.37 -10.60
CA GLU A 83 -13.52 1.12 -10.02
C GLU A 83 -12.80 0.69 -8.75
N GLN A 84 -11.79 1.44 -8.28
CA GLN A 84 -10.99 1.16 -7.09
C GLN A 84 -11.24 2.24 -6.03
N ALA A 85 -12.37 2.13 -5.31
CA ALA A 85 -12.77 3.10 -4.29
C ALA A 85 -11.86 2.99 -3.05
N ASP A 86 -11.32 4.13 -2.60
CA ASP A 86 -10.43 4.21 -1.44
C ASP A 86 -11.18 3.95 -0.14
N LEU A 87 -10.62 3.07 0.69
CA LEU A 87 -11.15 2.71 2.00
C LEU A 87 -10.84 3.81 3.03
N ASN A 88 -11.82 4.13 3.85
CA ASN A 88 -11.70 5.12 4.91
C ASN A 88 -11.07 4.49 6.17
N TRP A 89 -9.76 4.55 6.28
CA TRP A 89 -9.01 4.02 7.43
C TRP A 89 -9.24 4.78 8.74
N GLU A 90 -9.83 5.96 8.70
CA GLU A 90 -10.28 6.65 9.92
C GLU A 90 -11.43 5.87 10.59
N ASN A 91 -12.19 5.10 9.82
CA ASN A 91 -13.25 4.25 10.34
C ASN A 91 -12.66 2.99 11.02
N PRO A 92 -12.85 2.80 12.34
CA PRO A 92 -12.33 1.63 13.03
C PRO A 92 -12.88 0.30 12.51
N LYS A 93 -14.09 0.29 11.93
CA LYS A 93 -14.65 -0.93 11.34
C LYS A 93 -13.86 -1.39 10.12
N VAL A 94 -13.38 -0.48 9.29
CA VAL A 94 -12.51 -0.80 8.16
C VAL A 94 -11.23 -1.46 8.67
N ARG A 95 -10.63 -0.93 9.73
CA ARG A 95 -9.43 -1.50 10.32
C ARG A 95 -9.65 -2.89 10.94
N GLU A 96 -10.82 -3.14 11.53
CA GLU A 96 -11.20 -4.49 12.00
C GLU A 96 -11.33 -5.47 10.83
N GLU A 97 -12.04 -5.09 9.76
CA GLU A 97 -12.17 -5.93 8.56
C GLU A 97 -10.80 -6.27 7.95
N VAL A 98 -9.88 -5.29 7.91
CA VAL A 98 -8.51 -5.53 7.43
C VAL A 98 -7.76 -6.52 8.34
N LYS A 99 -7.92 -6.41 9.66
CA LYS A 99 -7.35 -7.39 10.61
C LYS A 99 -7.91 -8.80 10.39
N ASP A 100 -9.21 -8.91 10.15
CA ASP A 100 -9.86 -10.19 9.86
C ASP A 100 -9.37 -10.80 8.55
N ILE A 101 -9.15 -9.98 7.50
CA ILE A 101 -8.54 -10.42 6.24
C ILE A 101 -7.12 -10.95 6.47
N ILE A 102 -6.29 -10.22 7.19
CA ILE A 102 -4.93 -10.64 7.53
C ILE A 102 -4.97 -11.95 8.31
N ASP A 103 -5.80 -12.01 9.33
CA ASP A 103 -5.94 -13.17 10.21
C ASP A 103 -6.40 -14.43 9.47
N PHE A 104 -7.32 -14.29 8.53
CA PHE A 104 -7.74 -15.37 7.65
C PHE A 104 -6.57 -15.99 6.86
N TRP A 105 -5.73 -15.16 6.24
CA TRP A 105 -4.60 -15.64 5.47
C TRP A 105 -3.48 -16.22 6.34
N VAL A 106 -3.25 -15.62 7.51
CA VAL A 106 -2.29 -16.15 8.51
C VAL A 106 -2.73 -17.51 9.02
N ASP A 107 -4.02 -17.70 9.30
CA ASP A 107 -4.57 -18.98 9.75
C ASP A 107 -4.51 -20.06 8.65
N LEU A 108 -4.50 -19.67 7.37
CA LEU A 108 -4.23 -20.58 6.25
C LEU A 108 -2.76 -20.96 6.16
N GLY A 109 -1.86 -20.19 6.74
CA GLY A 109 -0.42 -20.47 6.82
C GLY A 109 0.46 -19.65 5.91
N VAL A 110 0.04 -18.47 5.42
CA VAL A 110 0.94 -17.57 4.69
C VAL A 110 2.03 -17.04 5.62
N ASP A 111 3.22 -16.82 5.07
CA ASP A 111 4.40 -16.39 5.82
C ASP A 111 4.55 -14.87 5.87
N GLY A 112 3.70 -14.14 5.14
CA GLY A 112 3.75 -12.68 5.12
C GLY A 112 2.99 -12.05 3.97
N PHE A 113 3.23 -10.75 3.79
CA PHE A 113 2.50 -9.93 2.83
C PHE A 113 3.41 -8.97 2.07
N ARG A 114 3.12 -8.78 0.79
CA ARG A 114 3.49 -7.58 0.04
C ARG A 114 2.32 -6.61 0.18
N CYS A 115 2.54 -5.47 0.80
CA CYS A 115 1.49 -4.50 1.11
C CYS A 115 1.43 -3.45 0.00
N ASP A 116 0.34 -3.47 -0.75
CA ASP A 116 0.08 -2.58 -1.89
C ASP A 116 -0.16 -1.15 -1.40
N VAL A 117 0.55 -0.19 -1.99
CA VAL A 117 0.47 1.28 -1.74
C VAL A 117 0.16 1.64 -0.28
N LEU A 118 0.91 1.02 0.63
CA LEU A 118 0.62 1.07 2.07
C LEU A 118 0.74 2.48 2.66
N ASP A 119 1.55 3.34 2.07
CA ASP A 119 1.69 4.74 2.48
C ASP A 119 0.44 5.60 2.20
N GLU A 120 -0.49 5.10 1.38
CA GLU A 120 -1.75 5.78 1.08
C GLU A 120 -2.91 5.44 2.03
N ILE A 121 -2.75 4.52 2.98
CA ILE A 121 -3.85 4.19 3.91
C ILE A 121 -4.16 5.32 4.90
N SER A 122 -3.21 6.21 5.18
CA SER A 122 -3.43 7.39 6.02
C SER A 122 -3.45 8.66 5.17
N LYS A 123 -4.59 9.33 5.19
CA LYS A 123 -4.85 10.56 4.45
C LYS A 123 -5.33 11.66 5.41
N ASP A 124 -5.00 12.92 5.11
CA ASP A 124 -5.65 14.08 5.71
C ASP A 124 -6.18 14.95 4.56
N ILE A 125 -7.44 14.70 4.21
CA ILE A 125 -8.09 15.36 3.07
C ILE A 125 -8.20 16.87 3.30
N ALA A 126 -8.45 17.29 4.54
CA ALA A 126 -8.56 18.70 4.89
C ALA A 126 -7.22 19.45 4.78
N ALA A 127 -6.12 18.77 5.11
CA ALA A 127 -4.76 19.30 4.96
C ALA A 127 -4.19 19.10 3.56
N GLY A 128 -4.90 18.42 2.65
CA GLY A 128 -4.41 18.11 1.30
C GLY A 128 -3.37 17.02 1.24
N ILE A 129 -3.34 16.10 2.22
CA ILE A 129 -2.38 14.99 2.32
C ILE A 129 -3.05 13.71 1.84
N ASN A 130 -2.59 13.14 0.73
CA ASN A 130 -3.14 11.91 0.13
C ASN A 130 -2.33 10.65 0.43
N SER A 131 -1.11 10.79 0.94
CA SER A 131 -0.24 9.67 1.35
C SER A 131 0.64 10.08 2.53
N ASN A 132 1.20 9.11 3.25
CA ASN A 132 2.03 9.37 4.43
C ASN A 132 1.36 10.30 5.44
N GLY A 133 0.05 10.15 5.63
CA GLY A 133 -0.72 10.96 6.55
C GLY A 133 -0.33 10.75 8.02
N PRO A 134 -0.86 11.59 8.92
CA PRO A 134 -0.36 11.68 10.31
C PRO A 134 -0.58 10.41 11.14
N ARG A 135 -1.48 9.51 10.73
CA ARG A 135 -1.80 8.27 11.43
C ARG A 135 -1.24 7.01 10.77
N LEU A 136 -0.35 7.15 9.76
CA LEU A 136 0.18 6.02 9.01
C LEU A 136 0.80 4.95 9.93
N HIS A 137 1.71 5.37 10.79
CA HIS A 137 2.40 4.48 11.72
C HIS A 137 1.44 3.81 12.71
N GLU A 138 0.43 4.56 13.20
CA GLU A 138 -0.61 4.01 14.07
C GLU A 138 -1.37 2.87 13.36
N PHE A 139 -1.79 3.09 12.13
CA PHE A 139 -2.54 2.10 11.36
C PHE A 139 -1.70 0.86 11.02
N ILE A 140 -0.45 1.05 10.59
CA ILE A 140 0.44 -0.08 10.29
C ILE A 140 0.71 -0.89 11.56
N ASN A 141 0.99 -0.23 12.69
CA ASN A 141 1.21 -0.91 13.95
C ASN A 141 -0.04 -1.64 14.44
N GLU A 142 -1.23 -1.07 14.24
CA GLU A 142 -2.50 -1.71 14.59
C GLU A 142 -2.72 -3.04 13.87
N ILE A 143 -2.25 -3.19 12.63
CA ILE A 143 -2.42 -4.42 11.85
C ILE A 143 -1.25 -5.40 11.98
N PHE A 144 0.00 -4.94 12.08
CA PHE A 144 1.19 -5.78 12.10
C PHE A 144 1.90 -5.87 13.46
N GLY A 145 1.69 -4.92 14.38
CA GLY A 145 2.26 -4.95 15.72
C GLY A 145 1.63 -5.96 16.69
N ARG A 146 0.64 -6.74 16.24
CA ARG A 146 -0.07 -7.74 17.04
C ARG A 146 0.75 -9.01 17.23
N GLU A 147 0.52 -9.72 18.32
CA GLU A 147 1.19 -11.00 18.62
C GLU A 147 1.07 -12.01 17.47
N LYS A 148 -0.10 -12.04 16.81
CA LYS A 148 -0.39 -12.93 15.69
C LYS A 148 0.36 -12.57 14.41
N THR A 149 0.77 -11.32 14.24
CA THR A 149 1.31 -10.79 12.96
C THR A 149 2.77 -10.33 13.04
N LYS A 150 3.29 -10.03 14.21
CA LYS A 150 4.65 -9.48 14.41
C LYS A 150 5.80 -10.35 13.90
N HIS A 151 5.54 -11.63 13.61
CA HIS A 151 6.53 -12.58 13.09
C HIS A 151 6.47 -12.73 11.56
N LEU A 152 5.52 -12.09 10.91
CA LEU A 152 5.33 -12.18 9.47
C LEU A 152 6.41 -11.40 8.73
N TYR A 153 6.78 -11.88 7.54
CA TYR A 153 7.58 -11.09 6.62
C TYR A 153 6.66 -10.10 5.88
N THR A 154 6.89 -8.81 6.08
CA THR A 154 6.10 -7.76 5.45
C THR A 154 6.97 -6.85 4.60
N ILE A 155 6.58 -6.62 3.35
CA ILE A 155 7.26 -5.70 2.44
C ILE A 155 6.27 -4.67 1.92
N GLY A 156 6.50 -3.39 2.22
CA GLY A 156 5.63 -2.29 1.81
C GLY A 156 5.98 -1.75 0.42
N GLU A 157 4.98 -1.56 -0.41
CA GLU A 157 5.07 -0.63 -1.52
C GLU A 157 4.70 0.76 -1.00
N CYS A 158 5.68 1.66 -0.95
CA CYS A 158 5.55 2.99 -0.38
C CYS A 158 6.29 3.99 -1.29
N TRP A 159 5.57 4.68 -2.15
CA TRP A 159 6.15 5.56 -3.16
C TRP A 159 6.67 6.90 -2.62
N GLY A 160 6.09 7.36 -1.52
CA GLY A 160 6.47 8.62 -0.87
C GLY A 160 7.57 8.50 0.17
N VAL A 161 8.25 7.34 0.27
CA VAL A 161 9.24 7.06 1.32
C VAL A 161 10.53 7.83 1.09
N THR A 162 11.00 8.52 2.12
CA THR A 162 12.31 9.16 2.22
C THR A 162 13.29 8.30 3.01
N GLU A 163 14.58 8.69 3.04
CA GLU A 163 15.58 8.00 3.87
C GLU A 163 15.23 7.99 5.37
N ASP A 164 14.55 9.02 5.86
CA ASP A 164 14.16 9.09 7.26
C ASP A 164 12.89 8.27 7.53
N SER A 165 11.86 8.41 6.68
CA SER A 165 10.61 7.65 6.85
C SER A 165 10.78 6.14 6.67
N ILE A 166 11.74 5.68 5.83
CA ILE A 166 12.02 4.25 5.71
C ILE A 166 12.54 3.65 7.02
N LYS A 167 13.37 4.40 7.76
CA LYS A 167 13.86 3.97 9.07
C LYS A 167 12.72 3.82 10.05
N ASP A 168 11.79 4.77 10.03
CA ASP A 168 10.61 4.70 10.90
C ASP A 168 9.71 3.53 10.56
N LEU A 169 9.44 3.28 9.27
CA LEU A 169 8.58 2.18 8.81
C LEU A 169 9.17 0.78 9.03
N THR A 170 10.51 0.64 8.99
CA THR A 170 11.17 -0.67 8.98
C THR A 170 12.06 -0.92 10.20
N SER A 171 12.01 -0.05 11.19
CA SER A 171 12.71 -0.22 12.45
C SER A 171 12.14 -1.41 13.24
N ALA A 172 13.02 -2.32 13.67
CA ALA A 172 12.62 -3.46 14.49
C ALA A 172 11.94 -3.05 15.82
N GLU A 173 12.29 -1.88 16.34
CA GLU A 173 11.71 -1.35 17.59
C GLU A 173 10.23 -0.97 17.42
N ARG A 174 9.83 -0.54 16.23
CA ARG A 174 8.45 -0.15 15.95
C ARG A 174 7.56 -1.32 15.58
N GLY A 175 8.14 -2.39 15.00
CA GLY A 175 7.41 -3.60 14.65
C GLY A 175 6.33 -3.37 13.57
N GLU A 176 6.59 -2.46 12.62
CA GLU A 176 5.65 -2.11 11.56
C GLU A 176 5.87 -2.98 10.32
N LEU A 177 6.93 -2.77 9.56
CA LEU A 177 7.27 -3.55 8.38
C LEU A 177 8.64 -4.22 8.54
N THR A 178 8.82 -5.37 7.91
CA THR A 178 10.16 -5.99 7.79
C THR A 178 11.05 -5.17 6.87
N THR A 179 10.48 -4.70 5.75
CA THR A 179 11.17 -3.83 4.78
C THR A 179 10.16 -3.11 3.91
N ALA A 180 10.62 -2.18 3.07
CA ALA A 180 9.83 -1.60 1.99
C ALA A 180 10.64 -1.61 0.69
N PHE A 181 9.94 -1.65 -0.43
CA PHE A 181 10.58 -1.52 -1.73
C PHE A 181 11.24 -0.16 -1.87
N VAL A 182 12.49 -0.16 -2.29
CA VAL A 182 13.22 1.08 -2.54
C VAL A 182 13.02 1.48 -3.99
N SER A 183 12.04 2.35 -4.20
CA SER A 183 11.71 2.96 -5.49
C SER A 183 12.64 4.14 -5.79
N GLY A 184 13.93 3.94 -5.76
CA GLY A 184 14.86 4.96 -6.24
C GLY A 184 14.89 4.97 -7.75
N ASN A 185 15.01 6.15 -8.38
CA ASN A 185 15.23 6.30 -9.81
C ASN A 185 16.53 5.59 -10.23
N ILE A 186 16.48 4.25 -10.29
CA ILE A 186 17.62 3.45 -10.75
C ILE A 186 17.81 3.68 -12.25
N VAL A 187 16.73 4.00 -12.95
CA VAL A 187 16.70 4.21 -14.41
C VAL A 187 16.24 5.63 -14.72
N GLY A 188 17.14 6.60 -14.57
CA GLY A 188 16.96 7.97 -15.04
C GLY A 188 16.12 8.91 -14.15
N ASN A 189 16.29 10.22 -14.37
CA ASN A 189 15.63 11.29 -13.64
C ASN A 189 14.20 11.62 -14.14
N ASN A 190 13.66 10.84 -15.07
CA ASN A 190 12.36 11.15 -15.67
C ASN A 190 11.24 10.42 -14.97
N ARG A 191 10.28 11.19 -14.49
CA ARG A 191 9.01 10.74 -13.88
C ARG A 191 8.07 9.97 -14.85
N ARG A 192 8.59 9.46 -15.95
CA ARG A 192 7.83 8.68 -16.94
C ARG A 192 8.12 7.20 -16.73
N PHE A 193 7.44 6.61 -15.78
CA PHE A 193 7.53 5.18 -15.42
C PHE A 193 7.37 4.20 -16.59
N TYR A 194 6.92 4.67 -17.75
CA TYR A 194 6.54 3.82 -18.88
C TYR A 194 7.45 3.94 -20.10
N LEU A 195 8.52 4.75 -20.04
CA LEU A 195 9.43 4.89 -21.18
C LEU A 195 10.82 4.38 -20.79
N PRO A 196 11.39 3.43 -21.56
CA PRO A 196 12.75 2.99 -21.34
C PRO A 196 13.70 4.17 -21.58
N GLU A 197 14.53 4.45 -20.59
CA GLU A 197 15.59 5.45 -20.69
C GLU A 197 16.94 4.77 -20.85
N LYS A 198 17.90 5.52 -21.36
CA LYS A 198 19.27 5.05 -21.42
C LYS A 198 19.82 4.86 -20.01
N TRP A 199 20.38 3.68 -19.76
CA TRP A 199 21.04 3.36 -18.51
C TRP A 199 22.20 4.33 -18.22
N ASP A 200 22.20 4.87 -17.01
CA ASP A 200 23.32 5.65 -16.46
C ASP A 200 23.94 4.86 -15.31
N TYR A 201 25.08 4.26 -15.58
CA TYR A 201 25.79 3.41 -14.59
C TYR A 201 26.27 4.22 -13.36
N ASP A 202 26.54 5.51 -13.50
CA ASP A 202 26.94 6.35 -12.38
C ASP A 202 25.76 6.63 -11.45
N ILE A 203 24.56 6.79 -11.99
CA ILE A 203 23.31 6.91 -11.19
C ILE A 203 23.06 5.62 -10.44
N ILE A 204 23.12 4.48 -11.12
CA ILE A 204 22.93 3.16 -10.53
C ILE A 204 23.94 2.92 -9.41
N HIS A 205 25.23 3.15 -9.67
CA HIS A 205 26.28 2.96 -8.70
C HIS A 205 26.07 3.85 -7.45
N ARG A 206 25.78 5.13 -7.65
CA ARG A 206 25.51 6.06 -6.54
C ARG A 206 24.29 5.64 -5.73
N PHE A 207 23.22 5.22 -6.41
CA PHE A 207 22.00 4.75 -5.73
C PHE A 207 22.30 3.55 -4.83
N PHE A 208 22.94 2.49 -5.37
CA PHE A 208 23.25 1.30 -4.57
C PHE A 208 24.22 1.59 -3.44
N SER A 209 25.32 2.32 -3.71
CA SER A 209 26.34 2.63 -2.70
C SER A 209 25.78 3.45 -1.56
N LYS A 210 24.97 4.46 -1.86
CA LYS A 210 24.35 5.32 -0.85
C LYS A 210 23.35 4.54 0.02
N ASN A 211 22.42 3.83 -0.62
CA ASN A 211 21.40 3.10 0.10
C ASN A 211 21.99 1.94 0.90
N GLN A 212 22.88 1.14 0.33
CA GLN A 212 23.50 0.03 1.04
C GLN A 212 24.17 0.50 2.35
N VAL A 213 24.94 1.58 2.31
CA VAL A 213 25.57 2.15 3.51
C VAL A 213 24.54 2.62 4.53
N MET A 214 23.45 3.25 4.09
CA MET A 214 22.38 3.73 4.96
C MET A 214 21.65 2.56 5.64
N TYR A 215 21.25 1.55 4.87
CA TYR A 215 20.55 0.38 5.38
C TYR A 215 21.43 -0.42 6.35
N GLU A 216 22.70 -0.66 6.00
CA GLU A 216 23.65 -1.38 6.86
C GLU A 216 23.88 -0.66 8.19
N LYS A 217 24.07 0.68 8.17
CA LYS A 217 24.27 1.47 9.38
C LYS A 217 23.07 1.46 10.34
N ASN A 218 21.87 1.23 9.84
CA ASN A 218 20.65 1.24 10.63
C ASN A 218 20.08 -0.18 10.86
N ASP A 219 20.83 -1.23 10.49
CA ASP A 219 20.41 -2.64 10.59
C ASP A 219 19.07 -2.90 9.90
N LEU A 220 18.89 -2.37 8.70
CA LEU A 220 17.68 -2.47 7.90
C LEU A 220 17.89 -3.40 6.70
N ILE A 221 16.80 -3.99 6.20
CA ILE A 221 16.81 -4.83 5.00
C ILE A 221 16.64 -3.95 3.77
N PHE A 222 17.63 -3.98 2.87
CA PHE A 222 17.59 -3.25 1.60
C PHE A 222 16.88 -4.08 0.53
N ALA A 223 15.70 -3.63 0.06
CA ALA A 223 14.89 -4.29 -0.95
C ALA A 223 14.77 -3.47 -2.25
N PRO A 224 15.86 -3.34 -3.04
CA PRO A 224 15.83 -2.65 -4.31
C PRO A 224 15.20 -3.51 -5.39
N PHE A 225 14.67 -2.87 -6.43
CA PHE A 225 14.21 -3.55 -7.64
C PHE A 225 14.56 -2.74 -8.89
N PHE A 226 14.73 -3.42 -10.02
CA PHE A 226 15.00 -2.80 -11.31
C PHE A 226 13.75 -2.67 -12.16
N GLU A 227 12.84 -3.60 -12.03
CA GLU A 227 11.58 -3.66 -12.75
C GLU A 227 10.51 -4.35 -11.91
N ASN A 228 9.27 -4.04 -12.18
CA ASN A 228 8.11 -4.72 -11.61
C ASN A 228 6.96 -4.76 -12.63
N HIS A 229 5.76 -5.15 -12.19
CA HIS A 229 4.57 -5.21 -13.06
C HIS A 229 4.04 -3.83 -13.47
N ASP A 230 4.41 -2.74 -12.76
CA ASP A 230 3.99 -1.36 -13.00
C ASP A 230 5.02 -0.55 -13.79
N GLN A 231 6.22 -1.08 -14.00
CA GLN A 231 7.31 -0.37 -14.65
C GLN A 231 7.81 -1.09 -15.91
N CYS A 232 8.47 -0.33 -16.77
CA CYS A 232 9.09 -0.88 -17.97
C CYS A 232 10.14 -1.95 -17.62
N ARG A 233 10.27 -2.93 -18.53
CA ARG A 233 11.37 -3.90 -18.47
C ARG A 233 12.72 -3.23 -18.61
N CYS A 234 13.70 -3.75 -17.89
CA CYS A 234 15.09 -3.29 -17.88
C CYS A 234 15.93 -3.83 -19.05
N ILE A 235 15.32 -4.07 -20.20
CA ILE A 235 15.99 -4.59 -21.42
C ILE A 235 16.06 -3.53 -22.53
#